data_e5df9619d4f3c4f4804e1c59ae055213
#
_entry.id   e5df9619d4f3c4f4804e1c59ae055213
#
_cell.length_a   1.000
_cell.length_b   1.000
_cell.length_c   1.000
_cell.angle_alpha   90.00
_cell.angle_beta   90.00
_cell.angle_gamma   90.00
#
_symmetry.space_group_name_H-M   'P 1'
#
loop_
_entity.id
_entity.type
_entity.pdbx_description
1 polymer ?
#
loop_
_entity_poly.entity_id
_entity_poly.type
_entity_poly.pdbx_seq_one_letter_code
_entity_poly.pdbx_strand_id
1 'polypeptide(L)'
;VIRKHELVERQKALPPFGGLNARPVGKLGRVFSSPGPIYDPEGTGEDWWRFARSLHAAGFRAGELVHNTFSYHFTPAGFMTDGAARKIGCAVFPAGVGQTEMQVQAIAELKPAGYIGTPSFLKIILEKADELKADVSSLKKAVVSGEAFFPNQKTLCAERGIDALQAYGTAD
;
A
#
# COMPACT_ATOMS: atom_id res chain seq x y z
N VAL A 1 -16.72 22.94 1.94
CA VAL A 1 -16.36 21.54 2.26
C VAL A 1 -17.36 20.65 1.55
N ILE A 2 -16.88 19.67 0.76
CA ILE A 2 -17.72 18.67 0.08
C ILE A 2 -17.62 17.37 0.88
N ARG A 3 -18.74 16.73 1.13
CA ARG A 3 -18.77 15.41 1.81
C ARG A 3 -18.65 14.30 0.76
N LYS A 4 -18.14 13.14 1.17
CA LYS A 4 -17.89 12.00 0.27
C LYS A 4 -19.11 11.58 -0.57
N HIS A 5 -20.30 11.53 0.02
CA HIS A 5 -21.53 11.19 -0.72
C HIS A 5 -21.91 12.26 -1.75
N GLU A 6 -21.66 13.54 -1.46
CA GLU A 6 -21.90 14.65 -2.39
C GLU A 6 -20.91 14.58 -3.58
N LEU A 7 -19.68 14.10 -3.34
CA LEU A 7 -18.67 13.92 -4.37
C LEU A 7 -19.10 12.87 -5.40
N VAL A 8 -19.68 11.75 -4.97
CA VAL A 8 -20.21 10.71 -5.87
C VAL A 8 -21.26 11.28 -6.83
N GLU A 9 -22.25 12.00 -6.29
CA GLU A 9 -23.31 12.61 -7.12
C GLU A 9 -22.75 13.69 -8.06
N ARG A 10 -21.81 14.47 -7.57
CA ARG A 10 -21.15 15.50 -8.38
C ARG A 10 -20.34 14.91 -9.53
N GLN A 11 -19.62 13.82 -9.30
CA GLN A 11 -18.85 13.12 -10.35
C GLN A 11 -19.76 12.47 -11.38
N LYS A 12 -20.94 11.95 -10.98
CA LYS A 12 -21.96 11.45 -11.91
C LYS A 12 -22.52 12.56 -12.79
N ALA A 13 -22.80 13.73 -12.20
CA ALA A 13 -23.36 14.86 -12.93
C ALA A 13 -22.34 15.52 -13.91
N LEU A 14 -21.06 15.52 -13.55
CA LEU A 14 -19.99 16.11 -14.36
C LEU A 14 -18.73 15.21 -14.32
N PRO A 15 -18.69 14.13 -15.11
CA PRO A 15 -17.56 13.19 -15.13
C PRO A 15 -16.27 13.82 -15.65
N PRO A 16 -15.08 13.29 -15.22
CA PRO A 16 -14.91 12.26 -14.20
C PRO A 16 -14.83 12.81 -12.77
N PHE A 17 -14.49 14.08 -12.55
CA PHE A 17 -14.12 14.62 -11.24
C PHE A 17 -15.11 15.67 -10.68
N GLY A 18 -16.29 15.80 -11.26
CA GLY A 18 -17.27 16.77 -10.78
C GLY A 18 -16.83 18.23 -10.93
N GLY A 19 -15.96 18.54 -11.91
CA GLY A 19 -15.39 19.87 -12.10
C GLY A 19 -14.40 20.30 -11.01
N LEU A 20 -13.87 19.37 -10.21
CA LEU A 20 -12.95 19.65 -9.09
C LEU A 20 -11.47 19.49 -9.45
N ASN A 21 -11.16 18.98 -10.64
CA ASN A 21 -9.79 18.80 -11.09
C ASN A 21 -9.16 20.14 -11.53
N ALA A 22 -7.99 20.43 -10.97
CA ALA A 22 -7.22 21.63 -11.31
C ALA A 22 -6.48 21.53 -12.65
N ARG A 23 -6.40 20.33 -13.24
CA ARG A 23 -5.71 20.05 -14.50
C ARG A 23 -6.58 19.20 -15.42
N PRO A 24 -6.45 19.35 -16.75
CA PRO A 24 -7.10 18.47 -17.71
C PRO A 24 -6.72 16.99 -17.46
N VAL A 25 -7.65 16.06 -17.70
CA VAL A 25 -7.43 14.60 -17.47
C VAL A 25 -6.17 14.09 -18.15
N GLY A 26 -5.90 14.48 -19.39
CA GLY A 26 -4.70 14.05 -20.13
C GLY A 26 -3.36 14.63 -19.61
N LYS A 27 -3.39 15.45 -18.56
CA LYS A 27 -2.20 15.99 -17.87
C LYS A 27 -2.01 15.39 -16.47
N LEU A 28 -2.82 14.41 -16.11
CA LEU A 28 -2.68 13.64 -14.88
C LEU A 28 -1.66 12.50 -15.05
N GLY A 29 -1.08 12.04 -13.95
CA GLY A 29 -0.23 10.87 -13.93
C GLY A 29 -1.04 9.58 -14.06
N ARG A 30 -2.10 9.48 -13.27
CA ARG A 30 -3.06 8.36 -13.26
C ARG A 30 -4.43 8.84 -12.82
N VAL A 31 -5.42 7.99 -13.07
CA VAL A 31 -6.76 8.13 -12.50
C VAL A 31 -7.09 6.82 -11.82
N PHE A 32 -7.56 6.88 -10.60
CA PHE A 32 -7.97 5.73 -9.81
C PHE A 32 -9.46 5.73 -9.54
N SER A 33 -9.97 4.61 -9.07
CA SER A 33 -11.32 4.46 -8.57
C SER A 33 -11.27 3.90 -7.15
N SER A 34 -11.62 4.73 -6.18
CA SER A 34 -11.77 4.33 -4.78
C SER A 34 -13.17 3.82 -4.49
N PRO A 35 -13.36 3.03 -3.41
CA PRO A 35 -14.69 2.59 -3.01
C PRO A 35 -15.65 3.77 -2.77
N GLY A 36 -16.81 3.69 -3.51
CA GLY A 36 -17.83 4.73 -3.46
C GLY A 36 -18.80 4.69 -4.64
N PRO A 37 -18.51 4.45 -5.95
CA PRO A 37 -17.19 4.66 -6.54
C PRO A 37 -16.85 6.15 -6.70
N ILE A 38 -15.61 6.51 -6.44
CA ILE A 38 -15.09 7.85 -6.58
C ILE A 38 -13.84 7.79 -7.45
N TYR A 39 -13.71 8.68 -8.44
CA TYR A 39 -12.51 8.81 -9.24
C TYR A 39 -11.53 9.80 -8.59
N ASP A 40 -10.30 9.33 -8.38
CA ASP A 40 -9.23 10.09 -7.74
C ASP A 40 -8.13 10.42 -8.76
N PRO A 41 -7.81 11.72 -8.98
CA PRO A 41 -6.73 12.12 -9.86
C PRO A 41 -5.39 12.04 -9.15
N GLU A 42 -4.38 11.47 -9.80
CA GLU A 42 -2.98 11.53 -9.37
C GLU A 42 -2.20 12.49 -10.28
N GLY A 43 -1.38 13.35 -9.70
CA GLY A 43 -0.47 14.21 -10.45
C GLY A 43 0.78 13.48 -10.93
N THR A 44 1.65 14.18 -11.66
CA THR A 44 2.85 13.62 -12.28
C THR A 44 4.09 13.68 -11.39
N GLY A 45 3.98 14.22 -10.17
CA GLY A 45 5.12 14.33 -9.24
C GLY A 45 5.45 12.99 -8.59
N GLU A 46 6.75 12.79 -8.28
CA GLU A 46 7.16 11.68 -7.45
C GLU A 46 6.53 11.80 -6.06
N ASP A 47 6.11 10.66 -5.47
CA ASP A 47 5.45 10.61 -4.17
C ASP A 47 4.32 11.65 -4.04
N TRP A 48 3.46 11.71 -5.05
CA TRP A 48 2.32 12.64 -5.10
C TRP A 48 1.50 12.67 -3.80
N TRP A 49 1.30 11.49 -3.23
CA TRP A 49 0.54 11.28 -2.00
C TRP A 49 1.33 11.57 -0.71
N ARG A 50 2.63 11.89 -0.82
CA ARG A 50 3.54 12.19 0.30
C ARG A 50 3.67 11.07 1.34
N PHE A 51 3.47 9.84 0.91
CA PHE A 51 3.49 8.67 1.79
C PHE A 51 4.93 8.23 2.15
N ALA A 52 5.94 8.68 1.43
CA ALA A 52 7.36 8.42 1.72
C ALA A 52 7.75 8.81 3.17
N ARG A 53 7.13 9.84 3.73
CA ARG A 53 7.35 10.25 5.12
C ARG A 53 6.96 9.16 6.11
N SER A 54 5.81 8.50 5.88
CA SER A 54 5.34 7.38 6.71
C SER A 54 6.26 6.19 6.62
N LEU A 55 6.72 5.83 5.42
CA LEU A 55 7.68 4.74 5.23
C LEU A 55 9.04 5.05 5.87
N HIS A 56 9.54 6.27 5.70
CA HIS A 56 10.79 6.68 6.32
C HIS A 56 10.71 6.64 7.86
N ALA A 57 9.59 7.11 8.44
CA ALA A 57 9.34 7.05 9.87
C ALA A 57 9.25 5.60 10.38
N ALA A 58 8.74 4.68 9.56
CA ALA A 58 8.70 3.24 9.84
C ALA A 58 10.05 2.52 9.58
N GLY A 59 11.12 3.27 9.35
CA GLY A 59 12.46 2.70 9.24
C GLY A 59 12.87 2.18 7.87
N PHE A 60 12.09 2.43 6.81
CA PHE A 60 12.51 2.08 5.44
C PHE A 60 13.64 3.00 4.97
N ARG A 61 14.65 2.45 4.29
CA ARG A 61 15.84 3.18 3.85
C ARG A 61 16.24 2.81 2.41
N ALA A 62 16.99 3.70 1.78
CA ALA A 62 17.55 3.46 0.45
C ALA A 62 18.35 2.16 0.36
N GLY A 63 18.23 1.47 -0.77
CA GLY A 63 18.91 0.21 -1.03
C GLY A 63 18.17 -1.04 -0.53
N GLU A 64 17.05 -0.88 0.18
CA GLU A 64 16.22 -2.00 0.62
C GLU A 64 15.26 -2.46 -0.49
N LEU A 65 14.92 -3.75 -0.47
CA LEU A 65 13.79 -4.29 -1.24
C LEU A 65 12.53 -4.32 -0.37
N VAL A 66 11.43 -3.89 -0.93
CA VAL A 66 10.12 -3.81 -0.27
C VAL A 66 9.13 -4.72 -0.98
N HIS A 67 8.42 -5.57 -0.22
CA HIS A 67 7.33 -6.40 -0.71
C HIS A 67 6.00 -5.66 -0.54
N ASN A 68 5.43 -5.18 -1.65
CA ASN A 68 4.20 -4.39 -1.63
C ASN A 68 3.00 -5.23 -2.09
N THR A 69 2.06 -5.45 -1.18
CA THR A 69 0.88 -6.30 -1.40
C THR A 69 -0.42 -5.52 -1.60
N PHE A 70 -0.38 -4.19 -1.62
CA PHE A 70 -1.56 -3.42 -2.02
C PHE A 70 -1.91 -3.63 -3.48
N SER A 71 -3.21 -3.55 -3.78
CA SER A 71 -3.70 -3.67 -5.15
C SER A 71 -3.12 -2.59 -6.05
N TYR A 72 -2.64 -3.01 -7.22
CA TYR A 72 -2.28 -2.13 -8.34
C TYR A 72 -3.44 -1.95 -9.33
N HIS A 73 -4.62 -2.50 -9.01
CA HIS A 73 -5.80 -2.45 -9.85
C HIS A 73 -6.84 -1.51 -9.26
N PHE A 74 -7.35 -0.60 -10.07
CA PHE A 74 -8.37 0.41 -9.74
C PHE A 74 -7.97 1.41 -8.65
N THR A 75 -7.58 0.95 -7.46
CA THR A 75 -7.32 1.80 -6.29
C THR A 75 -5.90 2.37 -6.26
N PRO A 76 -5.66 3.51 -5.59
CA PRO A 76 -4.35 4.16 -5.59
C PRO A 76 -3.30 3.46 -4.71
N ALA A 77 -3.70 2.61 -3.75
CA ALA A 77 -2.83 2.18 -2.66
C ALA A 77 -1.52 1.51 -3.11
N GLY A 78 -1.57 0.63 -4.12
CA GLY A 78 -0.38 -0.02 -4.66
C GLY A 78 0.61 0.98 -5.24
N PHE A 79 0.15 1.88 -6.12
CA PHE A 79 0.99 2.90 -6.74
C PHE A 79 1.44 3.98 -5.76
N MET A 80 0.59 4.36 -4.81
CA MET A 80 0.91 5.33 -3.76
C MET A 80 2.10 4.86 -2.92
N THR A 81 2.05 3.62 -2.46
CA THR A 81 3.10 3.04 -1.61
C THR A 81 4.35 2.65 -2.40
N ASP A 82 4.19 2.21 -3.66
CA ASP A 82 5.29 2.00 -4.61
C ASP A 82 6.08 3.30 -4.85
N GLY A 83 5.39 4.35 -5.26
CA GLY A 83 6.00 5.66 -5.49
C GLY A 83 6.73 6.19 -4.25
N ALA A 84 6.14 6.01 -3.08
CA ALA A 84 6.72 6.40 -1.80
C ALA A 84 8.01 5.62 -1.47
N ALA A 85 8.01 4.29 -1.64
CA ALA A 85 9.17 3.45 -1.41
C ALA A 85 10.31 3.79 -2.38
N ARG A 86 9.99 3.94 -3.66
CA ARG A 86 10.96 4.36 -4.69
C ARG A 86 11.52 5.75 -4.42
N LYS A 87 10.72 6.68 -3.91
CA LYS A 87 11.17 8.02 -3.52
C LYS A 87 12.20 7.99 -2.39
N ILE A 88 12.12 7.03 -1.48
CA ILE A 88 13.13 6.80 -0.44
C ILE A 88 14.41 6.17 -1.01
N GLY A 89 14.34 5.54 -2.18
CA GLY A 89 15.45 4.80 -2.80
C GLY A 89 15.37 3.29 -2.59
N CYS A 90 14.19 2.77 -2.23
CA CYS A 90 13.94 1.34 -2.17
C CYS A 90 13.63 0.77 -3.56
N ALA A 91 14.01 -0.47 -3.79
CA ALA A 91 13.40 -1.29 -4.83
C ALA A 91 12.06 -1.84 -4.34
N VAL A 92 11.10 -2.05 -5.25
CA VAL A 92 9.78 -2.56 -4.90
C VAL A 92 9.48 -3.82 -5.69
N PHE A 93 9.06 -4.87 -4.98
CA PHE A 93 8.42 -6.03 -5.58
C PHE A 93 6.90 -5.81 -5.56
N PRO A 94 6.27 -5.57 -6.73
CA PRO A 94 4.85 -5.21 -6.82
C PRO A 94 3.98 -6.48 -6.78
N ALA A 95 3.93 -7.14 -5.62
CA ALA A 95 3.26 -8.42 -5.44
C ALA A 95 1.74 -8.35 -5.61
N GLY A 96 1.13 -7.24 -5.18
CA GLY A 96 -0.32 -7.08 -5.24
C GLY A 96 -1.06 -8.02 -4.28
N VAL A 97 -2.34 -8.22 -4.55
CA VAL A 97 -3.24 -9.02 -3.67
C VAL A 97 -3.29 -10.49 -4.08
N GLY A 98 -3.56 -11.37 -3.12
CA GLY A 98 -3.74 -12.80 -3.37
C GLY A 98 -2.44 -13.55 -3.63
N GLN A 99 -2.53 -14.71 -4.33
CA GLN A 99 -1.37 -15.55 -4.70
C GLN A 99 -0.45 -15.89 -3.53
N THR A 100 -1.01 -16.23 -2.36
CA THR A 100 -0.29 -16.32 -1.08
C THR A 100 0.96 -17.19 -1.14
N GLU A 101 0.89 -18.37 -1.76
CA GLU A 101 2.04 -19.29 -1.86
C GLU A 101 3.17 -18.68 -2.72
N MET A 102 2.82 -18.08 -3.85
CA MET A 102 3.81 -17.38 -4.69
C MET A 102 4.45 -16.20 -3.95
N GLN A 103 3.69 -15.48 -3.13
CA GLN A 103 4.22 -14.38 -2.32
C GLN A 103 5.18 -14.88 -1.25
N VAL A 104 4.85 -15.97 -0.56
CA VAL A 104 5.77 -16.62 0.41
C VAL A 104 7.06 -17.05 -0.27
N GLN A 105 6.95 -17.70 -1.44
CA GLN A 105 8.13 -18.11 -2.21
C GLN A 105 8.98 -16.89 -2.61
N ALA A 106 8.35 -15.84 -3.14
CA ALA A 106 9.06 -14.61 -3.54
C ALA A 106 9.76 -13.95 -2.34
N ILE A 107 9.15 -13.93 -1.14
CA ILE A 107 9.80 -13.39 0.06
C ILE A 107 10.99 -14.25 0.45
N ALA A 108 10.87 -15.57 0.42
CA ALA A 108 11.96 -16.48 0.77
C ALA A 108 13.16 -16.36 -0.19
N GLU A 109 12.90 -16.17 -1.48
CA GLU A 109 13.94 -16.06 -2.51
C GLU A 109 14.57 -14.67 -2.60
N LEU A 110 13.74 -13.62 -2.62
CA LEU A 110 14.18 -12.23 -2.84
C LEU A 110 14.61 -11.53 -1.56
N LYS A 111 14.22 -12.05 -0.39
CA LYS A 111 14.59 -11.56 0.95
C LYS A 111 14.32 -10.07 1.14
N PRO A 112 13.11 -9.55 0.88
CA PRO A 112 12.78 -8.15 1.13
C PRO A 112 12.97 -7.80 2.61
N ALA A 113 13.44 -6.58 2.87
CA ALA A 113 13.62 -6.08 4.23
C ALA A 113 12.30 -5.64 4.89
N GLY A 114 11.32 -5.26 4.08
CA GLY A 114 10.07 -4.73 4.58
C GLY A 114 8.84 -5.13 3.77
N TYR A 115 7.70 -5.07 4.46
CA TYR A 115 6.37 -5.37 3.93
C TYR A 115 5.51 -4.10 3.92
N ILE A 116 4.69 -3.95 2.88
CA ILE A 116 3.64 -2.94 2.81
C ILE A 116 2.34 -3.63 2.36
N GLY A 117 1.26 -3.44 3.11
CA GLY A 117 -0.03 -4.05 2.79
C GLY A 117 -1.05 -3.96 3.92
N THR A 118 -2.03 -4.86 3.93
CA THR A 118 -2.99 -4.95 5.04
C THR A 118 -2.46 -5.84 6.15
N PRO A 119 -2.81 -5.59 7.42
CA PRO A 119 -2.37 -6.43 8.53
C PRO A 119 -2.92 -7.86 8.47
N SER A 120 -4.14 -8.06 7.96
CA SER A 120 -4.70 -9.40 7.80
C SER A 120 -3.94 -10.21 6.75
N PHE A 121 -3.52 -9.60 5.65
CA PHE A 121 -2.79 -10.31 4.61
C PHE A 121 -1.34 -10.61 5.03
N LEU A 122 -0.68 -9.72 5.79
CA LEU A 122 0.60 -10.03 6.43
C LEU A 122 0.49 -11.28 7.32
N LYS A 123 -0.55 -11.34 8.17
CA LYS A 123 -0.80 -12.53 9.00
C LYS A 123 -0.94 -13.78 8.15
N ILE A 124 -1.74 -13.77 7.09
CA ILE A 124 -1.95 -14.89 6.17
C ILE A 124 -0.61 -15.35 5.55
N ILE A 125 0.23 -14.42 5.11
CA ILE A 125 1.56 -14.72 4.56
C ILE A 125 2.44 -15.40 5.61
N LEU A 126 2.48 -14.90 6.84
CA LEU A 126 3.29 -15.47 7.91
C LEU A 126 2.83 -16.89 8.31
N GLU A 127 1.51 -17.10 8.41
CA GLU A 127 0.94 -18.43 8.69
C GLU A 127 1.21 -19.42 7.53
N LYS A 128 1.10 -18.96 6.29
CA LYS A 128 1.42 -19.78 5.12
C LYS A 128 2.92 -20.10 5.04
N ALA A 129 3.79 -19.20 5.44
CA ALA A 129 5.22 -19.45 5.50
C ALA A 129 5.55 -20.58 6.49
N ASP A 130 4.84 -20.65 7.64
CA ASP A 130 5.00 -21.76 8.59
C ASP A 130 4.56 -23.10 7.99
N GLU A 131 3.39 -23.12 7.33
CA GLU A 131 2.89 -24.33 6.66
C GLU A 131 3.89 -24.86 5.63
N LEU A 132 4.48 -23.96 4.85
CA LEU A 132 5.44 -24.29 3.79
C LEU A 132 6.87 -24.46 4.31
N LYS A 133 7.12 -24.17 5.60
CA LYS A 133 8.47 -24.12 6.21
C LYS A 133 9.43 -23.19 5.44
N ALA A 134 8.90 -22.09 4.91
CA ALA A 134 9.65 -21.12 4.14
C ALA A 134 10.28 -20.05 5.04
N ASP A 135 11.51 -19.67 4.74
CA ASP A 135 12.22 -18.62 5.47
C ASP A 135 11.78 -17.21 5.01
N VAL A 136 11.00 -16.55 5.84
CA VAL A 136 10.58 -15.15 5.64
C VAL A 136 11.20 -14.20 6.66
N SER A 137 12.25 -14.65 7.35
CA SER A 137 12.92 -13.89 8.42
C SER A 137 13.64 -12.61 7.97
N SER A 138 13.75 -12.41 6.67
CA SER A 138 14.25 -11.16 6.08
C SER A 138 13.33 -9.97 6.36
N LEU A 139 12.02 -10.19 6.53
CA LEU A 139 11.06 -9.16 6.91
C LEU A 139 11.35 -8.65 8.31
N LYS A 140 11.84 -7.42 8.44
CA LYS A 140 12.17 -6.78 9.71
C LYS A 140 11.25 -5.62 10.07
N LYS A 141 10.54 -5.09 9.09
CA LYS A 141 9.63 -3.97 9.26
C LYS A 141 8.39 -4.13 8.38
N ALA A 142 7.29 -3.52 8.83
CA ALA A 142 6.07 -3.46 8.03
C ALA A 142 5.35 -2.12 8.22
N VAL A 143 4.76 -1.61 7.16
CA VAL A 143 3.73 -0.58 7.23
C VAL A 143 2.42 -1.19 6.78
N VAL A 144 1.45 -1.23 7.70
CA VAL A 144 0.13 -1.78 7.44
C VAL A 144 -0.94 -0.71 7.45
N SER A 145 -1.93 -0.82 6.57
CA SER A 145 -3.04 0.13 6.44
C SER A 145 -4.25 -0.54 5.78
N GLY A 146 -5.34 0.23 5.61
CA GLY A 146 -6.56 -0.22 4.95
C GLY A 146 -7.58 -0.87 5.89
N GLU A 147 -7.15 -1.35 7.04
CA GLU A 147 -8.00 -1.95 8.08
C GLU A 147 -7.35 -1.80 9.47
N ALA A 148 -8.07 -2.18 10.52
CA ALA A 148 -7.56 -2.11 11.88
C ALA A 148 -6.41 -3.11 12.10
N PHE A 149 -5.38 -2.67 12.81
CA PHE A 149 -4.25 -3.52 13.23
C PHE A 149 -4.48 -3.99 14.66
N PHE A 150 -5.03 -5.18 14.81
CA PHE A 150 -5.46 -5.73 16.08
C PHE A 150 -4.29 -6.21 16.96
N PRO A 151 -4.48 -6.27 18.31
CA PRO A 151 -3.42 -6.68 19.25
C PRO A 151 -2.78 -8.03 18.93
N ASN A 152 -3.56 -9.03 18.54
CA ASN A 152 -3.07 -10.36 18.18
C ASN A 152 -2.15 -10.34 16.94
N GLN A 153 -2.44 -9.48 15.97
CA GLN A 153 -1.58 -9.30 14.79
C GLN A 153 -0.28 -8.58 15.16
N LYS A 154 -0.36 -7.59 16.06
CA LYS A 154 0.84 -6.90 16.60
C LYS A 154 1.76 -7.88 17.33
N THR A 155 1.19 -8.73 18.19
CA THR A 155 1.92 -9.77 18.90
C THR A 155 2.61 -10.73 17.92
N LEU A 156 1.89 -11.23 16.91
CA LEU A 156 2.46 -12.10 15.88
C LEU A 156 3.64 -11.45 15.15
N CYS A 157 3.53 -10.18 14.77
CA CYS A 157 4.65 -9.46 14.15
C CYS A 157 5.84 -9.34 15.09
N ALA A 158 5.61 -8.97 16.35
CA ALA A 158 6.67 -8.81 17.35
C ALA A 158 7.41 -10.13 17.62
N GLU A 159 6.70 -11.26 17.75
CA GLU A 159 7.26 -12.60 17.92
C GLU A 159 8.14 -13.03 16.74
N ARG A 160 7.85 -12.50 15.54
CA ARG A 160 8.65 -12.71 14.32
C ARG A 160 9.78 -11.70 14.12
N GLY A 161 9.96 -10.76 15.06
CA GLY A 161 10.95 -9.70 14.96
C GLY A 161 10.65 -8.69 13.86
N ILE A 162 9.36 -8.50 13.52
CA ILE A 162 8.87 -7.51 12.55
C ILE A 162 8.38 -6.30 13.32
N ASP A 163 9.04 -5.16 13.13
CA ASP A 163 8.56 -3.86 13.63
C ASP A 163 7.45 -3.36 12.69
N ALA A 164 6.20 -3.59 13.09
CA ALA A 164 5.04 -3.30 12.29
C ALA A 164 4.30 -2.06 12.81
N LEU A 165 4.20 -1.04 11.97
CA LEU A 165 3.51 0.21 12.26
C LEU A 165 2.27 0.38 11.39
N GLN A 166 1.22 0.98 11.98
CA GLN A 166 -0.01 1.27 11.25
C GLN A 166 0.03 2.69 10.70
N ALA A 167 -0.22 2.82 9.39
CA ALA A 167 -0.56 4.09 8.77
C ALA A 167 -2.08 4.23 8.67
N TYR A 168 -2.57 5.43 8.94
CA TYR A 168 -3.98 5.79 8.75
C TYR A 168 -4.13 6.67 7.52
N GLY A 169 -5.12 6.39 6.71
CA GLY A 169 -5.52 7.20 5.58
C GLY A 169 -6.98 6.92 5.21
N THR A 170 -7.67 7.94 4.74
CA THR A 170 -9.04 7.86 4.23
C THR A 170 -9.08 8.32 2.79
N ALA A 171 -10.15 8.00 2.10
CA ALA A 171 -10.43 8.45 0.73
C ALA A 171 -11.21 9.80 0.72
N ASP A 172 -11.10 10.59 1.77
CA ASP A 172 -11.81 11.88 1.94
C ASP A 172 -10.88 13.06 1.64
#